data_a358f9cbaf3775aa9f26e695614eef7e
#
_entry.id   a358f9cbaf3775aa9f26e695614eef7e
#
_cell.length_a   1.000
_cell.length_b   1.000
_cell.length_c   1.000
_cell.angle_alpha   90.00
_cell.angle_beta   90.00
_cell.angle_gamma   90.00
#
_symmetry.space_group_name_H-M   'P 1'
#
loop_
_entity.id
_entity.type
_entity.pdbx_description
1 polymer ?
#
loop_
_entity_poly.entity_id
_entity_poly.type
_entity_poly.pdbx_seq_one_letter_code
_entity_poly.pdbx_strand_id
1 'polypeptide(L)'
;SDPSRGLGDVYKRQGCKKLKLSKKNLKLDKSQAVASIGQIELMNLFKEFFSPKKINLSQILLTLEDTEKRRRAINAKRTFENLFSLGFIPIVNENDSIATSEIKYGDNDRLASRVAQISGADCLILLSDVEGLYTKNPKINKEAILIKEISTIDDKIEKIATKSISEHGTGGMKTKIDAAKVCQLSGCHMAIANGLVHRPIQKILSDNNCTWFLPNISKLDARKKWIISSISPKGDVIIDDGALNALRKGKSLLAAGIRTVRGNFNKGDHIKILDKNMNEFARGLSSFTSAEISKIKGQHSNTISSLLGYVSKSEVIH
;
A
#
# COMPACT_ATOMS: atom_id res chain seq x y z
N SER A 1 -9.44 25.97 14.99
CA SER A 1 -8.68 24.76 14.58
C SER A 1 -8.30 24.91 13.12
N ASP A 2 -7.02 24.84 12.83
CA ASP A 2 -6.48 24.96 11.48
C ASP A 2 -6.87 23.68 10.67
N PRO A 3 -7.77 23.79 9.70
CA PRO A 3 -8.27 22.63 8.95
C PRO A 3 -7.24 22.02 7.98
N SER A 4 -6.11 22.70 7.76
CA SER A 4 -5.05 22.24 6.85
C SER A 4 -4.16 21.15 7.44
N ARG A 5 -4.35 20.79 8.72
CA ARG A 5 -3.52 19.81 9.41
C ARG A 5 -4.18 18.46 9.43
N GLY A 6 -3.53 17.47 8.80
CA GLY A 6 -4.00 16.10 8.76
C GLY A 6 -4.25 15.49 10.15
N LEU A 7 -5.06 14.45 10.22
CA LEU A 7 -5.42 13.73 11.45
C LEU A 7 -4.19 13.35 12.30
N GLY A 8 -3.05 13.04 11.68
CA GLY A 8 -1.78 12.76 12.35
C GLY A 8 -1.29 13.88 13.28
N ASP A 9 -1.53 15.12 12.90
CA ASP A 9 -1.17 16.27 13.75
C ASP A 9 -2.18 16.52 14.87
N VAL A 10 -3.44 16.12 14.68
CA VAL A 10 -4.52 16.33 15.67
C VAL A 10 -4.29 15.44 16.89
N TYR A 11 -4.02 14.15 16.72
CA TYR A 11 -3.84 13.26 17.87
C TYR A 11 -2.53 13.51 18.63
N LYS A 12 -1.43 13.88 17.95
CA LYS A 12 -0.20 14.34 18.63
C LYS A 12 -0.44 15.59 19.45
N ARG A 13 -1.26 16.52 18.93
CA ARG A 13 -1.66 17.72 19.69
C ARG A 13 -2.50 17.36 20.91
N GLN A 14 -3.42 16.40 20.79
CA GLN A 14 -4.21 15.90 21.92
C GLN A 14 -3.32 15.25 22.98
N GLY A 15 -2.34 14.42 22.57
CA GLY A 15 -1.36 13.85 23.48
C GLY A 15 -0.53 14.94 24.19
N CYS A 16 -0.06 15.96 23.46
CA CYS A 16 0.64 17.10 24.05
C CYS A 16 -0.24 17.86 25.07
N LYS A 17 -1.52 18.09 24.74
CA LYS A 17 -2.47 18.79 25.62
C LYS A 17 -2.68 18.01 26.92
N LYS A 18 -2.85 16.69 26.84
CA LYS A 18 -3.03 15.81 28.01
C LYS A 18 -1.82 15.82 28.93
N LEU A 19 -0.62 15.89 28.34
CA LEU A 19 0.64 15.96 29.09
C LEU A 19 1.11 17.38 29.44
N LYS A 20 0.35 18.42 29.09
CA LYS A 20 0.72 19.84 29.23
C LYS A 20 2.08 20.20 28.61
N LEU A 21 2.43 19.52 27.50
CA LEU A 21 3.68 19.71 26.76
C LEU A 21 3.48 20.65 25.56
N SER A 22 4.51 21.47 25.26
CA SER A 22 4.56 22.23 24.01
C SER A 22 5.00 21.33 22.86
N LYS A 23 4.33 21.44 21.68
CA LYS A 23 4.71 20.70 20.47
C LYS A 23 6.06 21.18 19.89
N LYS A 24 6.48 22.41 20.21
CA LYS A 24 7.76 22.97 19.73
C LYS A 24 8.92 22.30 20.46
N ASN A 25 9.86 21.71 19.70
CA ASN A 25 11.10 21.09 20.19
C ASN A 25 10.98 19.81 21.00
N LEU A 26 9.97 18.96 20.75
CA LEU A 26 9.95 17.61 21.30
C LEU A 26 11.06 16.76 20.65
N LYS A 27 11.92 16.16 21.49
CA LYS A 27 12.84 15.11 21.04
C LYS A 27 12.05 13.91 20.51
N LEU A 28 12.69 13.07 19.68
CA LEU A 28 12.03 11.95 19.00
C LEU A 28 11.32 11.01 19.99
N ASP A 29 11.99 10.59 21.05
CA ASP A 29 11.47 9.74 22.11
C ASP A 29 10.20 10.30 22.77
N LYS A 30 10.21 11.59 23.11
CA LYS A 30 9.03 12.26 23.66
C LYS A 30 7.90 12.39 22.62
N SER A 31 8.24 12.65 21.37
CA SER A 31 7.25 12.70 20.27
C SER A 31 6.57 11.35 20.07
N GLN A 32 7.33 10.24 20.13
CA GLN A 32 6.81 8.88 20.05
C GLN A 32 5.89 8.55 21.24
N ALA A 33 6.27 8.90 22.46
CA ALA A 33 5.42 8.72 23.65
C ALA A 33 4.12 9.52 23.55
N VAL A 34 4.18 10.78 23.11
CA VAL A 34 3.00 11.63 22.89
C VAL A 34 2.09 11.04 21.80
N ALA A 35 2.66 10.49 20.73
CA ALA A 35 1.91 9.86 19.67
C ALA A 35 1.14 8.63 20.18
N SER A 36 1.76 7.79 21.01
CA SER A 36 1.12 6.59 21.56
C SER A 36 -0.09 6.93 22.44
N ILE A 37 0.01 8.00 23.24
CA ILE A 37 -1.12 8.48 24.07
C ILE A 37 -2.24 9.06 23.21
N GLY A 38 -1.87 9.91 22.23
CA GLY A 38 -2.84 10.56 21.36
C GLY A 38 -3.59 9.58 20.44
N GLN A 39 -2.97 8.45 20.10
CA GLN A 39 -3.58 7.43 19.26
C GLN A 39 -4.80 6.77 19.95
N ILE A 40 -4.76 6.60 21.25
CA ILE A 40 -5.89 6.07 22.04
C ILE A 40 -7.08 7.03 21.95
N GLU A 41 -6.84 8.33 22.12
CA GLU A 41 -7.90 9.35 22.03
C GLU A 41 -8.52 9.39 20.63
N LEU A 42 -7.70 9.29 19.58
CA LEU A 42 -8.20 9.21 18.22
C LEU A 42 -9.13 8.01 18.01
N MET A 43 -8.73 6.84 18.48
CA MET A 43 -9.54 5.62 18.35
C MET A 43 -10.84 5.70 19.16
N ASN A 44 -10.83 6.32 20.33
CA ASN A 44 -12.03 6.57 21.11
C ASN A 44 -13.03 7.45 20.35
N LEU A 45 -12.57 8.53 19.70
CA LEU A 45 -13.44 9.37 18.86
C LEU A 45 -14.07 8.57 17.72
N PHE A 46 -13.30 7.77 17.00
CA PHE A 46 -13.88 6.91 15.96
C PHE A 46 -14.92 5.95 16.54
N LYS A 47 -14.63 5.32 17.68
CA LYS A 47 -15.55 4.41 18.36
C LYS A 47 -16.86 5.11 18.74
N GLU A 48 -16.80 6.33 19.29
CA GLU A 48 -17.99 7.12 19.63
C GLU A 48 -18.90 7.38 18.41
N PHE A 49 -18.34 7.67 17.24
CA PHE A 49 -19.10 7.93 16.03
C PHE A 49 -19.69 6.67 15.37
N PHE A 50 -19.00 5.54 15.44
CA PHE A 50 -19.35 4.33 14.69
C PHE A 50 -20.16 3.33 15.54
N SER A 51 -19.95 3.26 16.87
CA SER A 51 -20.66 2.32 17.75
C SER A 51 -22.20 2.47 17.71
N PRO A 52 -22.78 3.69 17.69
CA PRO A 52 -24.23 3.84 17.59
C PRO A 52 -24.83 3.26 16.30
N LYS A 53 -24.00 3.13 15.25
CA LYS A 53 -24.37 2.53 13.96
C LYS A 53 -24.07 1.04 13.88
N LYS A 54 -23.63 0.41 14.97
CA LYS A 54 -23.24 -1.01 15.05
C LYS A 54 -22.14 -1.37 14.04
N ILE A 55 -21.23 -0.44 13.73
CA ILE A 55 -20.09 -0.64 12.86
C ILE A 55 -18.87 -1.00 13.72
N ASN A 56 -18.32 -2.18 13.48
CA ASN A 56 -17.15 -2.66 14.18
C ASN A 56 -15.88 -2.05 13.61
N LEU A 57 -14.99 -1.56 14.45
CA LEU A 57 -13.71 -0.97 14.07
C LEU A 57 -12.55 -1.82 14.56
N SER A 58 -11.50 -1.82 13.79
CA SER A 58 -10.18 -2.32 14.18
C SER A 58 -9.13 -1.25 13.94
N GLN A 59 -7.95 -1.42 14.53
CA GLN A 59 -6.82 -0.51 14.34
C GLN A 59 -5.65 -1.24 13.69
N ILE A 60 -5.03 -0.61 12.69
CA ILE A 60 -3.78 -1.06 12.09
C ILE A 60 -2.81 0.12 12.09
N LEU A 61 -1.63 -0.06 12.68
CA LEU A 61 -0.54 0.91 12.67
C LEU A 61 0.58 0.38 11.77
N LEU A 62 0.96 1.16 10.77
CA LEU A 62 1.95 0.78 9.77
C LEU A 62 3.13 1.75 9.72
N THR A 63 4.30 1.23 9.45
CA THR A 63 5.48 2.00 9.06
C THR A 63 5.68 1.89 7.54
N LEU A 64 6.56 2.72 6.98
CA LEU A 64 6.94 2.66 5.58
C LEU A 64 7.44 1.25 5.18
N GLU A 65 8.25 0.63 6.02
CA GLU A 65 8.77 -0.71 5.79
C GLU A 65 7.68 -1.80 5.70
N ASP A 66 6.56 -1.64 6.44
CA ASP A 66 5.46 -2.61 6.42
C ASP A 66 4.74 -2.63 5.08
N THR A 67 4.88 -1.58 4.29
CA THR A 67 4.27 -1.48 2.95
C THR A 67 5.28 -1.68 1.82
N GLU A 68 6.56 -1.41 2.04
CA GLU A 68 7.61 -1.55 1.03
C GLU A 68 8.30 -2.91 1.08
N LYS A 69 8.55 -3.45 2.28
CA LYS A 69 9.11 -4.80 2.43
C LYS A 69 8.03 -5.84 2.13
N ARG A 70 8.19 -6.54 1.01
CA ARG A 70 7.20 -7.47 0.48
C ARG A 70 6.60 -8.43 1.49
N ARG A 71 7.42 -9.09 2.32
CA ARG A 71 6.95 -10.05 3.33
C ARG A 71 5.99 -9.40 4.31
N ARG A 72 6.32 -8.18 4.75
CA ARG A 72 5.47 -7.38 5.65
C ARG A 72 4.19 -6.93 4.94
N ALA A 73 4.29 -6.47 3.69
CA ALA A 73 3.16 -6.06 2.88
C ALA A 73 2.17 -7.21 2.63
N ILE A 74 2.65 -8.44 2.35
CA ILE A 74 1.80 -9.63 2.23
C ILE A 74 1.11 -9.96 3.56
N ASN A 75 1.82 -9.84 4.68
CA ASN A 75 1.26 -10.07 6.00
C ASN A 75 0.17 -9.04 6.34
N ALA A 76 0.45 -7.75 6.09
CA ALA A 76 -0.53 -6.68 6.26
C ALA A 76 -1.77 -6.92 5.38
N LYS A 77 -1.58 -7.31 4.11
CA LYS A 77 -2.69 -7.65 3.20
C LYS A 77 -3.60 -8.74 3.79
N ARG A 78 -3.03 -9.83 4.29
CA ARG A 78 -3.80 -10.92 4.91
C ARG A 78 -4.56 -10.44 6.15
N THR A 79 -3.99 -9.54 6.93
CA THR A 79 -4.68 -8.91 8.07
C THR A 79 -5.88 -8.10 7.60
N PHE A 80 -5.74 -7.29 6.55
CA PHE A 80 -6.88 -6.56 5.95
C PHE A 80 -7.96 -7.51 5.46
N GLU A 81 -7.59 -8.55 4.70
CA GLU A 81 -8.53 -9.55 4.18
C GLU A 81 -9.32 -10.24 5.30
N ASN A 82 -8.65 -10.62 6.39
CA ASN A 82 -9.30 -11.23 7.55
C ASN A 82 -10.24 -10.25 8.27
N LEU A 83 -9.82 -9.00 8.48
CA LEU A 83 -10.67 -7.99 9.11
C LEU A 83 -11.93 -7.72 8.30
N PHE A 84 -11.81 -7.61 7.00
CA PHE A 84 -12.97 -7.44 6.11
C PHE A 84 -13.91 -8.66 6.16
N SER A 85 -13.37 -9.89 6.15
CA SER A 85 -14.18 -11.11 6.26
C SER A 85 -14.92 -11.22 7.59
N LEU A 86 -14.36 -10.64 8.66
CA LEU A 86 -14.99 -10.55 9.98
C LEU A 86 -15.94 -9.36 10.13
N GLY A 87 -16.13 -8.54 9.09
CA GLY A 87 -17.02 -7.37 9.11
C GLY A 87 -16.47 -6.17 9.89
N PHE A 88 -15.15 -6.08 10.03
CA PHE A 88 -14.49 -4.93 10.69
C PHE A 88 -14.00 -3.92 9.66
N ILE A 89 -14.12 -2.63 10.00
CA ILE A 89 -13.51 -1.53 9.27
C ILE A 89 -12.18 -1.18 9.93
N PRO A 90 -11.03 -1.38 9.24
CA PRO A 90 -9.74 -1.00 9.79
C PRO A 90 -9.51 0.51 9.71
N ILE A 91 -9.24 1.13 10.84
CA ILE A 91 -8.71 2.49 10.95
C ILE A 91 -7.20 2.39 10.89
N VAL A 92 -6.61 2.93 9.85
CA VAL A 92 -5.17 2.83 9.59
C VAL A 92 -4.48 4.15 9.87
N ASN A 93 -3.34 4.10 10.52
CA ASN A 93 -2.49 5.26 10.73
C ASN A 93 -1.01 4.88 10.70
N GLU A 94 -0.12 5.87 10.65
CA GLU A 94 1.31 5.64 10.82
C GLU A 94 1.61 5.20 12.24
N ASN A 95 2.54 4.25 12.40
CA ASN A 95 3.05 3.84 13.72
C ASN A 95 4.09 4.83 14.24
N ASP A 96 3.63 6.01 14.57
CA ASP A 96 4.46 7.10 15.08
C ASP A 96 5.11 6.80 16.44
N SER A 97 4.70 5.72 17.12
CA SER A 97 5.29 5.32 18.41
C SER A 97 6.67 4.68 18.26
N ILE A 98 6.98 4.14 17.07
CA ILE A 98 8.27 3.51 16.76
C ILE A 98 8.92 4.05 15.48
N ALA A 99 8.23 4.89 14.71
CA ALA A 99 8.75 5.44 13.47
C ALA A 99 9.90 6.40 13.73
N THR A 100 11.02 6.19 13.02
CA THR A 100 12.16 7.12 12.97
C THR A 100 12.08 7.97 11.70
N SER A 101 12.95 8.98 11.57
CA SER A 101 12.99 9.83 10.37
C SER A 101 13.18 9.04 9.08
N GLU A 102 13.94 7.93 9.13
CA GLU A 102 14.24 7.10 7.95
C GLU A 102 13.06 6.22 7.52
N ILE A 103 12.19 5.82 8.45
CA ILE A 103 11.08 4.88 8.19
C ILE A 103 9.71 5.52 8.28
N LYS A 104 9.66 6.84 8.32
CA LYS A 104 8.43 7.62 8.45
C LYS A 104 7.82 7.92 7.08
N TYR A 105 6.49 7.79 6.98
CA TYR A 105 5.77 8.26 5.79
C TYR A 105 5.82 9.79 5.65
N GLY A 106 5.68 10.47 6.77
CA GLY A 106 5.64 11.93 6.86
C GLY A 106 4.38 12.57 6.29
N ASP A 107 3.58 11.83 5.53
CA ASP A 107 2.37 12.29 4.89
C ASP A 107 1.34 11.16 4.78
N ASN A 108 0.09 11.45 5.17
CA ASN A 108 -1.00 10.47 5.14
C ASN A 108 -1.49 10.14 3.73
N ASP A 109 -1.30 11.01 2.74
CA ASP A 109 -1.66 10.72 1.35
C ASP A 109 -0.82 9.54 0.82
N ARG A 110 0.49 9.56 1.16
CA ARG A 110 1.41 8.48 0.80
C ARG A 110 1.04 7.17 1.51
N LEU A 111 0.75 7.22 2.81
CA LEU A 111 0.27 6.06 3.55
C LEU A 111 -1.03 5.51 2.95
N ALA A 112 -2.02 6.38 2.69
CA ALA A 112 -3.31 6.00 2.14
C ALA A 112 -3.18 5.29 0.78
N SER A 113 -2.33 5.79 -0.12
CA SER A 113 -2.11 5.15 -1.42
C SER A 113 -1.47 3.76 -1.29
N ARG A 114 -0.53 3.59 -0.35
CA ARG A 114 0.07 2.27 -0.07
C ARG A 114 -0.94 1.31 0.57
N VAL A 115 -1.79 1.80 1.46
CA VAL A 115 -2.88 1.01 2.04
C VAL A 115 -3.86 0.57 0.96
N ALA A 116 -4.27 1.47 0.06
CA ALA A 116 -5.12 1.14 -1.08
C ALA A 116 -4.50 0.06 -1.96
N GLN A 117 -3.20 0.15 -2.25
CA GLN A 117 -2.45 -0.85 -3.01
C GLN A 117 -2.45 -2.23 -2.31
N ILE A 118 -2.14 -2.26 -1.01
CA ILE A 118 -2.00 -3.52 -0.24
C ILE A 118 -3.36 -4.18 -0.01
N SER A 119 -4.38 -3.40 0.36
CA SER A 119 -5.73 -3.90 0.60
C SER A 119 -6.44 -4.33 -0.70
N GLY A 120 -5.93 -3.90 -1.85
CA GLY A 120 -6.56 -4.14 -3.15
C GLY A 120 -7.83 -3.31 -3.34
N ALA A 121 -7.85 -2.10 -2.79
CA ALA A 121 -8.98 -1.18 -2.92
C ALA A 121 -9.31 -0.86 -4.40
N ASP A 122 -10.59 -0.66 -4.71
CA ASP A 122 -11.05 -0.23 -6.03
C ASP A 122 -10.90 1.27 -6.20
N CYS A 123 -11.03 2.00 -5.09
CA CYS A 123 -11.02 3.45 -5.08
C CYS A 123 -10.38 3.98 -3.80
N LEU A 124 -9.56 5.02 -3.92
CA LEU A 124 -9.06 5.84 -2.83
C LEU A 124 -9.67 7.23 -2.94
N ILE A 125 -10.28 7.73 -1.86
CA ILE A 125 -10.77 9.10 -1.80
C ILE A 125 -9.92 9.87 -0.79
N LEU A 126 -9.18 10.87 -1.29
CA LEU A 126 -8.43 11.79 -0.45
C LEU A 126 -9.32 13.01 -0.14
N LEU A 127 -9.77 13.09 1.10
CA LEU A 127 -10.49 14.25 1.61
C LEU A 127 -9.49 15.30 2.09
N SER A 128 -9.47 16.45 1.43
CA SER A 128 -8.51 17.54 1.61
C SER A 128 -9.23 18.86 1.92
N ASP A 129 -8.45 19.93 2.05
CA ASP A 129 -8.94 21.31 2.14
C ASP A 129 -9.18 21.96 0.77
N VAL A 130 -8.96 21.21 -0.32
CA VAL A 130 -9.18 21.63 -1.70
C VAL A 130 -10.13 20.67 -2.43
N GLU A 131 -10.83 21.16 -3.44
CA GLU A 131 -11.77 20.36 -4.23
C GLU A 131 -11.07 19.37 -5.17
N GLY A 132 -9.83 19.69 -5.59
CA GLY A 132 -9.06 18.87 -6.50
C GLY A 132 -7.86 19.61 -7.08
N LEU A 133 -7.37 19.16 -8.23
CA LEU A 133 -6.30 19.80 -8.98
C LEU A 133 -6.89 20.83 -9.93
N TYR A 134 -6.39 22.05 -9.85
CA TYR A 134 -6.76 23.17 -10.73
C TYR A 134 -5.64 23.45 -11.74
N THR A 135 -5.99 24.00 -12.90
CA THR A 135 -5.02 24.42 -13.93
C THR A 135 -4.06 25.51 -13.45
N LYS A 136 -4.49 26.33 -12.48
CA LYS A 136 -3.74 27.38 -11.81
C LYS A 136 -4.16 27.40 -10.34
N ASN A 137 -3.44 28.16 -9.49
CA ASN A 137 -3.85 28.31 -8.09
C ASN A 137 -5.16 29.13 -7.98
N PRO A 138 -6.28 28.53 -7.52
CA PRO A 138 -7.58 29.20 -7.48
C PRO A 138 -7.64 30.35 -6.45
N LYS A 139 -6.75 30.37 -5.47
CA LYS A 139 -6.66 31.47 -4.47
C LYS A 139 -6.12 32.77 -5.08
N ILE A 140 -5.35 32.68 -6.15
CA ILE A 140 -4.64 33.80 -6.77
C ILE A 140 -5.23 34.13 -8.16
N ASN A 141 -5.75 33.12 -8.86
CA ASN A 141 -6.20 33.25 -10.24
C ASN A 141 -7.66 32.84 -10.38
N LYS A 142 -8.52 33.82 -10.71
CA LYS A 142 -9.97 33.60 -10.92
C LYS A 142 -10.30 32.72 -12.15
N GLU A 143 -9.36 32.58 -13.08
CA GLU A 143 -9.51 31.73 -14.27
C GLU A 143 -9.06 30.28 -14.02
N ALA A 144 -8.77 29.92 -12.79
CA ALA A 144 -8.39 28.56 -12.43
C ALA A 144 -9.58 27.59 -12.66
N ILE A 145 -9.38 26.60 -13.50
CA ILE A 145 -10.40 25.60 -13.83
C ILE A 145 -10.04 24.29 -13.10
N LEU A 146 -11.03 23.69 -12.45
CA LEU A 146 -10.89 22.37 -11.82
C LEU A 146 -10.75 21.30 -12.90
N ILE A 147 -9.68 20.52 -12.84
CA ILE A 147 -9.45 19.38 -13.73
C ILE A 147 -10.28 18.21 -13.19
N LYS A 148 -11.33 17.83 -13.90
CA LYS A 148 -12.27 16.79 -13.43
C LYS A 148 -11.69 15.39 -13.50
N GLU A 149 -10.89 15.09 -14.52
CA GLU A 149 -10.39 13.75 -14.80
C GLU A 149 -8.97 13.77 -15.35
N ILE A 150 -8.13 12.83 -14.86
CA ILE A 150 -6.74 12.66 -15.27
C ILE A 150 -6.49 11.16 -15.48
N SER A 151 -6.35 10.76 -16.74
CA SER A 151 -6.00 9.38 -17.11
C SER A 151 -4.47 9.17 -17.16
N THR A 152 -3.70 10.22 -17.42
CA THR A 152 -2.23 10.15 -17.47
C THR A 152 -1.62 11.31 -16.69
N ILE A 153 -0.74 10.99 -15.77
CA ILE A 153 0.04 11.99 -15.01
C ILE A 153 1.33 12.23 -15.80
N ASP A 154 1.32 13.27 -16.63
CA ASP A 154 2.45 13.73 -17.42
C ASP A 154 3.23 14.86 -16.72
N ASP A 155 4.32 15.31 -17.34
CA ASP A 155 5.16 16.42 -16.84
C ASP A 155 4.36 17.72 -16.65
N LYS A 156 3.27 17.92 -17.40
CA LYS A 156 2.43 19.11 -17.28
C LYS A 156 1.62 19.07 -16.00
N ILE A 157 1.03 17.93 -15.67
CA ILE A 157 0.30 17.71 -14.41
C ILE A 157 1.25 17.84 -13.22
N GLU A 158 2.46 17.27 -13.32
CA GLU A 158 3.48 17.40 -12.26
C GLU A 158 3.91 18.85 -12.01
N LYS A 159 4.13 19.61 -13.08
CA LYS A 159 4.48 21.04 -12.98
C LYS A 159 3.37 21.88 -12.35
N ILE A 160 2.10 21.61 -12.68
CA ILE A 160 0.95 22.28 -12.05
C ILE A 160 0.93 21.98 -10.54
N ALA A 161 1.10 20.70 -10.15
CA ALA A 161 1.11 20.28 -8.75
C ALA A 161 2.26 20.90 -7.94
N THR A 162 3.43 21.07 -8.55
CA THR A 162 4.61 21.66 -7.90
C THR A 162 4.47 23.16 -7.70
N LYS A 163 3.83 23.87 -8.64
CA LYS A 163 3.59 25.32 -8.54
C LYS A 163 2.54 25.69 -7.49
N SER A 164 1.71 24.74 -7.05
CA SER A 164 0.67 24.92 -6.05
C SER A 164 1.17 24.75 -4.60
N ILE A 165 2.47 24.94 -4.34
CA ILE A 165 3.05 24.80 -2.99
C ILE A 165 2.35 25.77 -2.05
N SER A 166 1.58 25.22 -1.11
CA SER A 166 1.02 25.98 0.00
C SER A 166 2.11 26.27 1.03
N GLU A 167 2.23 27.51 1.51
CA GLU A 167 3.20 27.95 2.51
C GLU A 167 3.10 27.25 3.88
N HIS A 168 2.13 26.34 4.08
CA HIS A 168 1.76 25.86 5.42
C HIS A 168 1.57 24.33 5.55
N GLY A 169 2.35 23.48 4.88
CA GLY A 169 2.22 22.05 5.17
C GLY A 169 3.20 21.13 4.42
N THR A 170 3.58 20.02 5.06
CA THR A 170 4.40 18.95 4.49
C THR A 170 3.65 18.12 3.43
N GLY A 171 2.31 18.23 3.33
CA GLY A 171 1.43 17.51 2.40
C GLY A 171 0.81 18.46 1.37
N GLY A 172 1.55 18.85 0.34
CA GLY A 172 1.03 19.69 -0.74
C GLY A 172 0.35 18.89 -1.86
N MET A 173 -0.09 19.58 -2.93
CA MET A 173 -0.65 18.92 -4.11
C MET A 173 0.30 17.86 -4.69
N LYS A 174 1.62 18.06 -4.57
CA LYS A 174 2.62 17.09 -5.04
C LYS A 174 2.47 15.73 -4.36
N THR A 175 2.27 15.67 -3.04
CA THR A 175 2.08 14.37 -2.33
C THR A 175 0.82 13.66 -2.79
N LYS A 176 -0.24 14.40 -3.12
CA LYS A 176 -1.48 13.84 -3.69
C LYS A 176 -1.26 13.29 -5.10
N ILE A 177 -0.47 13.95 -5.92
CA ILE A 177 -0.09 13.44 -7.25
C ILE A 177 0.78 12.19 -7.13
N ASP A 178 1.73 12.15 -6.19
CA ASP A 178 2.55 10.97 -5.93
C ASP A 178 1.67 9.78 -5.46
N ALA A 179 0.67 10.05 -4.61
CA ALA A 179 -0.34 9.06 -4.22
C ALA A 179 -1.17 8.56 -5.43
N ALA A 180 -1.57 9.47 -6.32
CA ALA A 180 -2.32 9.13 -7.54
C ALA A 180 -1.51 8.21 -8.46
N LYS A 181 -0.20 8.44 -8.61
CA LYS A 181 0.69 7.54 -9.38
C LYS A 181 0.68 6.12 -8.81
N VAL A 182 0.77 5.99 -7.49
CA VAL A 182 0.71 4.67 -6.82
C VAL A 182 -0.64 3.99 -7.10
N CYS A 183 -1.74 4.72 -6.99
CA CYS A 183 -3.08 4.21 -7.27
C CYS A 183 -3.22 3.77 -8.73
N GLN A 184 -2.84 4.60 -9.71
CA GLN A 184 -2.90 4.26 -11.13
C GLN A 184 -2.09 3.00 -11.45
N LEU A 185 -0.88 2.87 -10.89
CA LEU A 185 -0.02 1.68 -11.05
C LEU A 185 -0.60 0.43 -10.39
N SER A 186 -1.49 0.59 -9.41
CA SER A 186 -2.16 -0.50 -8.69
C SER A 186 -3.53 -0.89 -9.28
N GLY A 187 -3.98 -0.19 -10.34
CA GLY A 187 -5.32 -0.39 -10.89
C GLY A 187 -6.44 0.14 -9.99
N CYS A 188 -6.12 1.09 -9.11
CA CYS A 188 -7.03 1.74 -8.17
C CYS A 188 -7.40 3.13 -8.69
N HIS A 189 -8.68 3.47 -8.70
CA HIS A 189 -9.14 4.84 -8.95
C HIS A 189 -8.78 5.72 -7.76
N MET A 190 -8.52 7.00 -7.99
CA MET A 190 -8.33 7.94 -6.90
C MET A 190 -9.10 9.23 -7.14
N ALA A 191 -9.72 9.76 -6.09
CA ALA A 191 -10.34 11.09 -6.11
C ALA A 191 -9.69 12.01 -5.09
N ILE A 192 -9.51 13.28 -5.45
CA ILE A 192 -9.20 14.37 -4.52
C ILE A 192 -10.45 15.22 -4.40
N ALA A 193 -10.96 15.42 -3.20
CA ALA A 193 -12.16 16.20 -2.94
C ALA A 193 -12.07 17.00 -1.65
N ASN A 194 -12.92 18.02 -1.53
CA ASN A 194 -13.00 18.82 -0.33
C ASN A 194 -13.71 18.06 0.81
N GLY A 195 -12.96 17.76 1.87
CA GLY A 195 -13.46 17.10 3.07
C GLY A 195 -14.11 18.02 4.10
N LEU A 196 -14.03 19.36 3.94
CA LEU A 196 -14.60 20.33 4.86
C LEU A 196 -16.08 20.62 4.62
N VAL A 197 -16.62 20.14 3.50
CA VAL A 197 -18.04 20.28 3.16
C VAL A 197 -18.90 19.26 3.90
N HIS A 198 -20.17 19.57 4.11
CA HIS A 198 -21.12 18.60 4.66
C HIS A 198 -21.32 17.43 3.71
N ARG A 199 -21.22 16.18 4.20
CA ARG A 199 -21.36 14.92 3.45
C ARG A 199 -20.47 14.87 2.20
N PRO A 200 -19.14 14.95 2.35
CA PRO A 200 -18.20 15.07 1.22
C PRO A 200 -18.31 13.91 0.22
N ILE A 201 -18.46 12.67 0.69
CA ILE A 201 -18.60 11.49 -0.18
C ILE A 201 -19.86 11.57 -1.05
N GLN A 202 -20.98 11.98 -0.47
CA GLN A 202 -22.21 12.16 -1.23
C GLN A 202 -22.06 13.21 -2.31
N LYS A 203 -21.37 14.33 -2.01
CA LYS A 203 -21.11 15.40 -2.98
C LYS A 203 -20.19 14.97 -4.13
N ILE A 204 -19.22 14.10 -3.88
CA ILE A 204 -18.40 13.52 -4.97
C ILE A 204 -19.30 12.79 -5.96
N LEU A 205 -20.31 12.03 -5.46
CA LEU A 205 -21.20 11.23 -6.29
C LEU A 205 -22.27 12.07 -7.01
N SER A 206 -22.78 13.16 -6.39
CA SER A 206 -23.84 14.00 -6.97
C SER A 206 -23.29 15.10 -7.88
N ASP A 207 -22.32 15.86 -7.38
CA ASP A 207 -21.91 17.13 -8.00
C ASP A 207 -20.65 16.96 -8.86
N ASN A 208 -19.98 15.83 -8.75
CA ASN A 208 -18.68 15.54 -9.39
C ASN A 208 -17.67 16.71 -9.23
N ASN A 209 -17.70 17.35 -8.04
CA ASN A 209 -16.81 18.48 -7.73
C ASN A 209 -15.53 17.99 -7.07
N CYS A 210 -14.75 17.26 -7.84
CA CYS A 210 -13.50 16.62 -7.44
C CYS A 210 -12.60 16.38 -8.66
N THR A 211 -11.37 15.96 -8.43
CA THR A 211 -10.48 15.47 -9.50
C THR A 211 -10.34 13.96 -9.39
N TRP A 212 -10.73 13.26 -10.44
CA TRP A 212 -10.54 11.81 -10.59
C TRP A 212 -9.22 11.48 -11.29
N PHE A 213 -8.52 10.50 -10.78
CA PHE A 213 -7.36 9.85 -11.43
C PHE A 213 -7.77 8.43 -11.79
N LEU A 214 -7.77 8.13 -13.08
CA LEU A 214 -8.21 6.86 -13.61
C LEU A 214 -7.00 5.94 -13.86
N PRO A 215 -7.06 4.66 -13.45
CA PRO A 215 -6.00 3.72 -13.76
C PRO A 215 -6.06 3.30 -15.23
N ASN A 216 -4.89 3.18 -15.87
CA ASN A 216 -4.77 2.71 -17.25
C ASN A 216 -4.58 1.20 -17.37
N ILE A 217 -4.59 0.49 -16.24
CA ILE A 217 -4.33 -0.94 -16.15
C ILE A 217 -5.37 -1.62 -15.27
N SER A 218 -5.70 -2.87 -15.59
CA SER A 218 -6.54 -3.69 -14.72
C SER A 218 -5.80 -4.05 -13.42
N LYS A 219 -6.55 -4.31 -12.35
CA LYS A 219 -5.95 -4.81 -11.09
C LYS A 219 -5.13 -6.09 -11.28
N LEU A 220 -5.57 -6.98 -12.17
CA LEU A 220 -4.86 -8.22 -12.49
C LEU A 220 -3.51 -7.93 -13.13
N ASP A 221 -3.46 -6.99 -14.09
CA ASP A 221 -2.23 -6.60 -14.75
C ASP A 221 -1.31 -5.79 -13.82
N ALA A 222 -1.88 -4.94 -12.96
CA ALA A 222 -1.15 -4.25 -11.92
C ALA A 222 -0.47 -5.24 -10.97
N ARG A 223 -1.20 -6.28 -10.53
CA ARG A 223 -0.66 -7.35 -9.69
C ARG A 223 0.46 -8.11 -10.38
N LYS A 224 0.28 -8.47 -11.65
CA LYS A 224 1.31 -9.13 -12.48
C LYS A 224 2.55 -8.24 -12.61
N LYS A 225 2.38 -6.95 -12.95
CA LYS A 225 3.50 -5.99 -13.05
C LYS A 225 4.22 -5.80 -11.72
N TRP A 226 3.49 -5.71 -10.61
CA TRP A 226 4.10 -5.61 -9.28
C TRP A 226 4.91 -6.87 -8.92
N ILE A 227 4.44 -8.06 -9.32
CA ILE A 227 5.19 -9.31 -9.20
C ILE A 227 6.48 -9.25 -10.04
N ILE A 228 6.43 -8.71 -11.23
CA ILE A 228 7.57 -8.64 -12.17
C ILE A 228 8.56 -7.54 -11.79
N SER A 229 8.09 -6.36 -11.40
CA SER A 229 8.91 -5.16 -11.16
C SER A 229 9.59 -5.10 -9.80
N SER A 230 9.17 -5.93 -8.84
CA SER A 230 9.71 -5.88 -7.50
C SER A 230 11.08 -6.54 -7.42
N ILE A 231 12.11 -5.72 -7.29
CA ILE A 231 13.44 -5.97 -6.70
C ILE A 231 14.21 -7.20 -7.19
N SER A 232 15.53 -7.07 -7.29
CA SER A 232 16.50 -8.12 -7.64
C SER A 232 16.11 -9.48 -7.05
N PRO A 233 15.87 -10.48 -7.90
CA PRO A 233 15.53 -11.83 -7.42
C PRO A 233 16.60 -12.32 -6.46
N LYS A 234 16.20 -12.91 -5.34
CA LYS A 234 17.12 -13.41 -4.32
C LYS A 234 17.69 -14.78 -4.64
N GLY A 235 17.23 -15.37 -5.71
CA GLY A 235 17.71 -16.65 -6.21
C GLY A 235 16.99 -17.05 -7.50
N ASP A 236 17.34 -18.22 -7.97
CA ASP A 236 16.74 -18.81 -9.15
C ASP A 236 16.50 -20.32 -9.00
N VAL A 237 15.57 -20.83 -9.80
CA VAL A 237 15.35 -22.26 -9.99
C VAL A 237 15.48 -22.60 -11.46
N ILE A 238 16.20 -23.70 -11.76
CA ILE A 238 16.31 -24.23 -13.10
C ILE A 238 15.30 -25.37 -13.25
N ILE A 239 14.48 -25.28 -14.30
CA ILE A 239 13.38 -26.23 -14.55
C ILE A 239 13.66 -27.10 -15.77
N ASP A 240 12.99 -28.25 -15.84
CA ASP A 240 13.02 -29.12 -17.02
C ASP A 240 12.01 -28.70 -18.10
N ASP A 241 12.10 -29.34 -19.27
CA ASP A 241 11.24 -29.04 -20.42
C ASP A 241 9.76 -29.35 -20.15
N GLY A 242 9.46 -30.34 -19.30
CA GLY A 242 8.11 -30.69 -18.89
C GLY A 242 7.46 -29.57 -18.07
N ALA A 243 8.18 -29.04 -17.08
CA ALA A 243 7.76 -27.90 -16.28
C ALA A 243 7.65 -26.63 -17.13
N LEU A 244 8.58 -26.39 -18.05
CA LEU A 244 8.55 -25.27 -18.97
C LEU A 244 7.27 -25.28 -19.82
N ASN A 245 6.92 -26.44 -20.38
CA ASN A 245 5.70 -26.62 -21.17
C ASN A 245 4.43 -26.46 -20.33
N ALA A 246 4.43 -26.92 -19.07
CA ALA A 246 3.31 -26.74 -18.16
C ALA A 246 3.08 -25.25 -17.82
N LEU A 247 4.15 -24.50 -17.53
CA LEU A 247 4.11 -23.07 -17.27
C LEU A 247 3.62 -22.27 -18.48
N ARG A 248 4.03 -22.63 -19.70
CA ARG A 248 3.52 -22.00 -20.95
C ARG A 248 2.01 -22.17 -21.11
N LYS A 249 1.45 -23.27 -20.58
CA LYS A 249 0.01 -23.54 -20.56
C LYS A 249 -0.71 -22.92 -19.33
N GLY A 250 -0.04 -22.02 -18.59
CA GLY A 250 -0.61 -21.34 -17.43
C GLY A 250 -0.74 -22.18 -16.16
N LYS A 251 -0.06 -23.33 -16.07
CA LYS A 251 -0.04 -24.17 -14.86
C LYS A 251 1.03 -23.67 -13.88
N SER A 252 0.86 -23.97 -12.59
CA SER A 252 1.83 -23.64 -11.54
C SER A 252 3.06 -24.54 -11.59
N LEU A 253 4.22 -24.05 -11.08
CA LEU A 253 5.43 -24.85 -10.98
C LEU A 253 5.36 -25.80 -9.78
N LEU A 254 5.53 -27.08 -10.05
CA LEU A 254 5.62 -28.13 -9.04
C LEU A 254 7.06 -28.53 -8.77
N ALA A 255 7.33 -29.11 -7.60
CA ALA A 255 8.65 -29.55 -7.18
C ALA A 255 9.28 -30.59 -8.16
N ALA A 256 8.46 -31.44 -8.76
CA ALA A 256 8.87 -32.46 -9.72
C ALA A 256 9.62 -31.88 -10.93
N GLY A 257 9.26 -30.67 -11.38
CA GLY A 257 9.87 -30.01 -12.52
C GLY A 257 11.14 -29.20 -12.20
N ILE A 258 11.55 -29.13 -10.93
CA ILE A 258 12.73 -28.34 -10.50
C ILE A 258 13.97 -29.25 -10.51
N ARG A 259 15.02 -28.80 -11.20
CA ARG A 259 16.32 -29.48 -11.28
C ARG A 259 17.35 -28.90 -10.33
N THR A 260 17.45 -27.59 -10.30
CA THR A 260 18.47 -26.90 -9.50
C THR A 260 17.89 -25.68 -8.81
N VAL A 261 18.41 -25.36 -7.62
CA VAL A 261 18.08 -24.18 -6.82
C VAL A 261 19.36 -23.40 -6.59
N ARG A 262 19.34 -22.09 -6.76
CA ARG A 262 20.49 -21.19 -6.53
C ARG A 262 20.05 -19.99 -5.70
N GLY A 263 20.97 -19.49 -4.89
CA GLY A 263 20.73 -18.35 -4.00
C GLY A 263 20.12 -18.76 -2.66
N ASN A 264 20.03 -17.80 -1.76
CA ASN A 264 19.43 -17.97 -0.44
C ASN A 264 18.19 -17.09 -0.34
N PHE A 265 17.03 -17.71 -0.29
CA PHE A 265 15.74 -17.01 -0.27
C PHE A 265 14.75 -17.69 0.67
N ASN A 266 13.82 -16.89 1.15
CA ASN A 266 12.75 -17.32 2.04
C ASN A 266 11.41 -17.48 1.30
N LYS A 267 10.47 -18.09 1.97
CA LYS A 267 9.07 -18.15 1.53
C LYS A 267 8.53 -16.75 1.31
N GLY A 268 7.95 -16.50 0.12
CA GLY A 268 7.45 -15.21 -0.31
C GLY A 268 8.48 -14.32 -1.02
N ASP A 269 9.74 -14.72 -1.11
CA ASP A 269 10.76 -14.00 -1.89
C ASP A 269 10.56 -14.24 -3.40
N HIS A 270 10.99 -13.24 -4.19
CA HIS A 270 11.07 -13.35 -5.64
C HIS A 270 12.24 -14.19 -6.07
N ILE A 271 11.96 -15.10 -6.99
CA ILE A 271 12.98 -15.90 -7.64
C ILE A 271 12.75 -15.94 -9.16
N LYS A 272 13.82 -16.14 -9.90
CA LYS A 272 13.77 -16.39 -11.34
C LYS A 272 13.48 -17.85 -11.61
N ILE A 273 12.80 -18.07 -12.71
CA ILE A 273 12.60 -19.41 -13.27
C ILE A 273 13.41 -19.43 -14.57
N LEU A 274 14.43 -20.26 -14.60
CA LEU A 274 15.33 -20.40 -15.73
C LEU A 274 15.08 -21.74 -16.43
N ASP A 275 15.19 -21.74 -17.76
CA ASP A 275 15.22 -22.97 -18.54
C ASP A 275 16.57 -23.71 -18.38
N LYS A 276 16.71 -24.88 -18.99
CA LYS A 276 17.94 -25.65 -18.98
C LYS A 276 19.14 -24.94 -19.60
N ASN A 277 18.90 -23.92 -20.46
CA ASN A 277 19.93 -23.10 -21.11
C ASN A 277 20.23 -21.83 -20.32
N MET A 278 19.73 -21.71 -19.09
CA MET A 278 19.89 -20.54 -18.21
C MET A 278 19.20 -19.26 -18.70
N ASN A 279 18.29 -19.36 -19.66
CA ASN A 279 17.49 -18.22 -20.07
C ASN A 279 16.37 -17.98 -19.06
N GLU A 280 16.18 -16.73 -18.68
CA GLU A 280 15.06 -16.35 -17.80
C GLU A 280 13.73 -16.49 -18.55
N PHE A 281 12.91 -17.44 -18.09
CA PHE A 281 11.58 -17.69 -18.65
C PHE A 281 10.46 -16.90 -17.93
N ALA A 282 10.55 -16.85 -16.61
CA ALA A 282 9.54 -16.21 -15.77
C ALA A 282 10.12 -15.80 -14.42
N ARG A 283 9.33 -15.06 -13.66
CA ARG A 283 9.57 -14.76 -12.24
C ARG A 283 8.34 -15.12 -11.44
N GLY A 284 8.54 -15.54 -10.20
CA GLY A 284 7.44 -15.86 -9.31
C GLY A 284 7.83 -15.76 -7.84
N LEU A 285 6.83 -16.01 -6.99
CA LEU A 285 6.98 -16.05 -5.56
C LEU A 285 7.22 -17.46 -5.10
N SER A 286 8.28 -17.65 -4.35
CA SER A 286 8.55 -18.94 -3.74
C SER A 286 7.54 -19.23 -2.62
N SER A 287 6.91 -20.41 -2.67
CA SER A 287 6.09 -20.94 -1.58
C SER A 287 6.93 -21.59 -0.48
N PHE A 288 8.23 -21.81 -0.73
CA PHE A 288 9.16 -22.49 0.17
C PHE A 288 10.48 -21.71 0.27
N THR A 289 11.29 -22.02 1.27
CA THR A 289 12.68 -21.54 1.36
C THR A 289 13.55 -22.27 0.34
N SER A 290 14.72 -21.71 0.01
CA SER A 290 15.71 -22.35 -0.87
C SER A 290 16.16 -23.72 -0.36
N ALA A 291 16.30 -23.88 0.97
CA ALA A 291 16.63 -25.12 1.64
C ALA A 291 15.54 -26.17 1.49
N GLU A 292 14.27 -25.79 1.65
CA GLU A 292 13.12 -26.68 1.47
C GLU A 292 13.00 -27.12 0.01
N ILE A 293 13.11 -26.20 -0.96
CA ILE A 293 13.06 -26.56 -2.38
C ILE A 293 14.20 -27.52 -2.71
N SER A 294 15.40 -27.33 -2.17
CA SER A 294 16.53 -28.24 -2.39
C SER A 294 16.26 -29.66 -1.90
N LYS A 295 15.44 -29.83 -0.85
CA LYS A 295 15.02 -31.13 -0.34
C LYS A 295 13.93 -31.79 -1.20
N ILE A 296 13.00 -30.99 -1.75
CA ILE A 296 11.82 -31.51 -2.46
C ILE A 296 11.95 -31.48 -3.98
N LYS A 297 13.00 -30.89 -4.54
CA LYS A 297 13.21 -30.81 -6.01
C LYS A 297 13.19 -32.20 -6.64
N GLY A 298 12.52 -32.35 -7.77
CA GLY A 298 12.35 -33.60 -8.47
C GLY A 298 11.35 -34.56 -7.81
N GLN A 299 10.74 -34.23 -6.69
CA GLN A 299 9.80 -35.10 -5.97
C GLN A 299 8.35 -34.84 -6.37
N HIS A 300 7.53 -35.88 -6.31
CA HIS A 300 6.09 -35.73 -6.53
C HIS A 300 5.41 -35.00 -5.36
N SER A 301 4.33 -34.29 -5.67
CA SER A 301 3.59 -33.47 -4.69
C SER A 301 3.13 -34.26 -3.46
N ASN A 302 2.80 -35.52 -3.61
CA ASN A 302 2.33 -36.39 -2.53
C ASN A 302 3.38 -36.71 -1.47
N THR A 303 4.68 -36.59 -1.79
CA THR A 303 5.78 -36.90 -0.88
C THR A 303 6.33 -35.64 -0.18
N ILE A 304 5.90 -34.45 -0.56
CA ILE A 304 6.44 -33.17 -0.04
C ILE A 304 6.18 -33.05 1.46
N SER A 305 4.96 -33.38 1.92
CA SER A 305 4.59 -33.24 3.33
C SER A 305 5.40 -34.17 4.25
N SER A 306 5.70 -35.38 3.79
CA SER A 306 6.55 -36.33 4.53
C SER A 306 8.01 -35.87 4.60
N LEU A 307 8.53 -35.28 3.51
CA LEU A 307 9.91 -34.79 3.45
C LEU A 307 10.14 -33.51 4.25
N LEU A 308 9.13 -32.65 4.37
CA LEU A 308 9.22 -31.39 5.11
C LEU A 308 8.73 -31.51 6.56
N GLY A 309 7.98 -32.56 6.91
CA GLY A 309 7.45 -32.78 8.26
C GLY A 309 6.22 -31.92 8.60
N TYR A 310 5.61 -31.24 7.60
CA TYR A 310 4.37 -30.46 7.78
C TYR A 310 3.52 -30.46 6.51
N VAL A 311 2.20 -30.19 6.66
CA VAL A 311 1.28 -30.08 5.54
C VAL A 311 1.60 -28.81 4.74
N SER A 312 1.94 -28.97 3.47
CA SER A 312 2.36 -27.88 2.60
C SER A 312 1.52 -27.81 1.31
N LYS A 313 1.61 -26.67 0.62
CA LYS A 313 1.06 -26.53 -0.73
C LYS A 313 1.84 -27.41 -1.70
N SER A 314 1.16 -27.93 -2.74
CA SER A 314 1.81 -28.67 -3.83
C SER A 314 2.62 -27.78 -4.78
N GLU A 315 2.29 -26.50 -4.84
CA GLU A 315 2.85 -25.52 -5.76
C GLU A 315 4.07 -24.84 -5.15
N VAL A 316 5.20 -24.88 -5.86
CA VAL A 316 6.45 -24.27 -5.40
C VAL A 316 6.52 -22.80 -5.77
N ILE A 317 5.98 -22.44 -6.93
CA ILE A 317 5.95 -21.05 -7.41
C ILE A 317 4.57 -20.78 -8.01
N HIS A 318 4.05 -19.63 -7.65
CA HIS A 318 2.75 -19.15 -8.10
C HIS A 318 2.89 -17.87 -8.90
#